data_01d1543fdd462b57ce64d7c7fe437cc4
#
_entry.id   01d1543fdd462b57ce64d7c7fe437cc4
#
_cell.length_a   1.000
_cell.length_b   1.000
_cell.length_c   1.000
_cell.angle_alpha   90.00
_cell.angle_beta   90.00
_cell.angle_gamma   90.00
#
_symmetry.space_group_name_H-M   'P 1'
#
loop_
_entity.id
_entity.type
_entity.pdbx_description
1 polymer ?
#
loop_
_entity_poly.entity_id
_entity_poly.type
_entity_poly.pdbx_seq_one_letter_code
_entity_poly.pdbx_strand_id
1 'polypeptide(L)'
;MPCEEVVEMLAVAGLDFVLVDCEHGPADVLALRHHLALADAHGMAVLVRPGEGEHVLAQRALDQGAQGVVAPHVESAADAEALVRALRYPPRGARGFATYSRAGRFGTVTADGHRAAADDRTLVIAMLESPAAIRDAGAILAVDGVDGYLVGVADLGASRSPDDPSVADLLAAVRADPTTAGAVRCDLALGDTAAALADGAQVVVHNLTHVMMQAFRALRA
;
A
#
# COMPACT_ATOMS: atom_id res chain seq x y z
N MET A 1 -11.13 -3.51 -9.17
CA MET A 1 -11.78 -3.78 -10.47
C MET A 1 -10.69 -4.19 -11.45
N PRO A 2 -10.59 -5.45 -11.84
CA PRO A 2 -9.58 -5.89 -12.78
C PRO A 2 -10.01 -5.49 -14.20
N CYS A 3 -9.47 -4.37 -14.70
CA CYS A 3 -9.78 -3.84 -16.02
C CYS A 3 -8.55 -3.09 -16.56
N GLU A 4 -7.95 -3.64 -17.57
CA GLU A 4 -6.73 -3.12 -18.19
C GLU A 4 -6.96 -1.71 -18.78
N GLU A 5 -8.07 -1.47 -19.46
CA GLU A 5 -8.39 -0.15 -20.02
C GLU A 5 -8.46 0.93 -18.94
N VAL A 6 -8.95 0.58 -17.73
CA VAL A 6 -8.98 1.54 -16.63
C VAL A 6 -7.56 1.88 -16.16
N VAL A 7 -6.63 0.91 -16.12
CA VAL A 7 -5.23 1.19 -15.78
C VAL A 7 -4.60 2.15 -16.81
N GLU A 8 -4.85 1.93 -18.12
CA GLU A 8 -4.39 2.85 -19.17
C GLU A 8 -5.00 4.25 -19.03
N MET A 9 -6.32 4.32 -18.78
CA MET A 9 -7.00 5.61 -18.59
C MET A 9 -6.43 6.39 -17.41
N LEU A 10 -6.11 5.73 -16.29
CA LEU A 10 -5.51 6.36 -15.13
C LEU A 10 -4.09 6.87 -15.43
N ALA A 11 -3.29 6.08 -16.15
CA ALA A 11 -1.95 6.49 -16.59
C ALA A 11 -2.00 7.68 -17.56
N VAL A 12 -2.91 7.64 -18.57
CA VAL A 12 -3.09 8.75 -19.54
C VAL A 12 -3.62 10.00 -18.84
N ALA A 13 -4.43 9.84 -17.78
CA ALA A 13 -4.90 10.95 -16.95
C ALA A 13 -3.77 11.58 -16.09
N GLY A 14 -2.59 10.98 -16.05
CA GLY A 14 -1.42 11.50 -15.35
C GLY A 14 -1.38 11.15 -13.86
N LEU A 15 -1.99 10.03 -13.45
CA LEU A 15 -1.85 9.55 -12.06
C LEU A 15 -0.46 8.91 -11.87
N ASP A 16 0.15 9.17 -10.72
CA ASP A 16 1.50 8.70 -10.41
C ASP A 16 1.54 7.19 -10.13
N PHE A 17 0.48 6.67 -9.56
CA PHE A 17 0.40 5.25 -9.18
C PHE A 17 -1.04 4.73 -9.12
N VAL A 18 -1.15 3.40 -9.04
CA VAL A 18 -2.37 2.70 -8.66
C VAL A 18 -2.12 1.79 -7.46
N LEU A 19 -3.09 1.70 -6.57
CA LEU A 19 -3.16 0.68 -5.53
C LEU A 19 -4.11 -0.42 -5.97
N VAL A 20 -3.56 -1.61 -6.26
CA VAL A 20 -4.37 -2.79 -6.60
C VAL A 20 -4.76 -3.50 -5.31
N ASP A 21 -6.06 -3.53 -5.06
CA ASP A 21 -6.64 -4.16 -3.89
C ASP A 21 -6.94 -5.63 -4.16
N CYS A 22 -6.17 -6.51 -3.52
CA CYS A 22 -6.35 -7.97 -3.56
C CYS A 22 -7.01 -8.51 -2.28
N GLU A 23 -7.28 -7.67 -1.29
CA GLU A 23 -7.99 -8.05 -0.07
C GLU A 23 -9.51 -8.06 -0.31
N HIS A 24 -10.07 -6.94 -0.75
CA HIS A 24 -11.50 -6.78 -1.01
C HIS A 24 -11.83 -6.74 -2.51
N GLY A 25 -10.82 -6.66 -3.36
CA GLY A 25 -10.96 -6.69 -4.80
C GLY A 25 -10.90 -8.13 -5.36
N PRO A 26 -11.45 -8.35 -6.56
CA PRO A 26 -11.44 -9.66 -7.22
C PRO A 26 -10.12 -9.96 -7.95
N ALA A 27 -9.05 -9.21 -7.72
CA ALA A 27 -7.79 -9.41 -8.42
C ALA A 27 -7.07 -10.66 -7.92
N ASP A 28 -6.78 -11.58 -8.84
CA ASP A 28 -5.90 -12.72 -8.63
C ASP A 28 -4.49 -12.47 -9.19
N VAL A 29 -3.60 -13.44 -9.07
CA VAL A 29 -2.21 -13.31 -9.52
C VAL A 29 -2.10 -13.03 -11.03
N LEU A 30 -3.01 -13.53 -11.87
CA LEU A 30 -2.98 -13.31 -13.31
C LEU A 30 -3.44 -11.89 -13.65
N ALA A 31 -4.57 -11.45 -13.08
CA ALA A 31 -5.06 -10.08 -13.25
C ALA A 31 -4.02 -9.08 -12.73
N LEU A 32 -3.44 -9.33 -11.54
CA LEU A 32 -2.38 -8.52 -10.98
C LEU A 32 -1.17 -8.40 -11.92
N ARG A 33 -0.72 -9.51 -12.53
CA ARG A 33 0.39 -9.51 -13.49
C ARG A 33 0.11 -8.62 -14.70
N HIS A 34 -1.11 -8.65 -15.23
CA HIS A 34 -1.48 -7.81 -16.36
C HIS A 34 -1.48 -6.32 -15.99
N HIS A 35 -2.08 -5.96 -14.86
CA HIS A 35 -2.08 -4.58 -14.36
C HIS A 35 -0.65 -4.05 -14.13
N LEU A 36 0.22 -4.85 -13.50
CA LEU A 36 1.61 -4.49 -13.26
C LEU A 36 2.39 -4.27 -14.57
N ALA A 37 2.18 -5.16 -15.56
CA ALA A 37 2.87 -5.04 -16.84
C ALA A 37 2.41 -3.80 -17.61
N LEU A 38 1.13 -3.49 -17.56
CA LEU A 38 0.55 -2.36 -18.26
C LEU A 38 0.93 -1.02 -17.60
N ALA A 39 0.82 -0.92 -16.28
CA ALA A 39 1.25 0.25 -15.54
C ALA A 39 2.73 0.57 -15.77
N ASP A 40 3.61 -0.45 -15.75
CA ASP A 40 5.03 -0.29 -16.04
C ASP A 40 5.30 0.20 -17.49
N ALA A 41 4.49 -0.26 -18.47
CA ALA A 41 4.59 0.22 -19.86
C ALA A 41 4.26 1.71 -19.99
N HIS A 42 3.43 2.25 -19.10
CA HIS A 42 3.08 3.66 -19.02
C HIS A 42 3.93 4.47 -18.01
N GLY A 43 4.89 3.83 -17.33
CA GLY A 43 5.72 4.49 -16.32
C GLY A 43 4.99 4.78 -15.00
N MET A 44 3.82 4.19 -14.78
CA MET A 44 3.00 4.37 -13.58
C MET A 44 3.36 3.33 -12.53
N ALA A 45 3.55 3.75 -11.28
CA ALA A 45 3.86 2.84 -10.18
C ALA A 45 2.63 1.99 -9.75
N VAL A 46 2.89 0.83 -9.17
CA VAL A 46 1.84 -0.03 -8.60
C VAL A 46 2.18 -0.41 -7.17
N LEU A 47 1.30 -0.09 -6.25
CA LEU A 47 1.26 -0.65 -4.91
C LEU A 47 0.21 -1.77 -4.88
N VAL A 48 0.39 -2.76 -4.01
CA VAL A 48 -0.55 -3.88 -3.88
C VAL A 48 -0.98 -4.03 -2.42
N ARG A 49 -2.28 -4.15 -2.19
CA ARG A 49 -2.82 -4.56 -0.90
C ARG A 49 -3.17 -6.05 -0.97
N PRO A 50 -2.37 -6.95 -0.37
CA PRO A 50 -2.74 -8.36 -0.20
C PRO A 50 -3.81 -8.49 0.89
N GLY A 51 -4.42 -9.66 1.03
CA GLY A 51 -5.21 -9.97 2.23
C GLY A 51 -4.33 -10.15 3.48
N GLU A 52 -4.95 -10.13 4.64
CA GLU A 52 -4.26 -10.35 5.92
C GLU A 52 -3.46 -11.67 5.89
N GLY A 53 -2.19 -11.60 6.28
CA GLY A 53 -1.30 -12.76 6.31
C GLY A 53 -0.90 -13.35 4.95
N GLU A 54 -1.35 -12.79 3.83
CA GLU A 54 -1.04 -13.28 2.49
C GLU A 54 0.38 -12.90 2.01
N HIS A 55 1.39 -13.20 2.82
CA HIS A 55 2.79 -12.88 2.50
C HIS A 55 3.27 -13.47 1.17
N VAL A 56 2.74 -14.64 0.77
CA VAL A 56 3.08 -15.26 -0.53
C VAL A 56 2.53 -14.45 -1.70
N LEU A 57 1.32 -13.90 -1.59
CA LEU A 57 0.76 -13.01 -2.60
C LEU A 57 1.57 -11.71 -2.69
N ALA A 58 1.91 -11.13 -1.54
CA ALA A 58 2.76 -9.94 -1.47
C ALA A 58 4.14 -10.17 -2.13
N GLN A 59 4.81 -11.28 -1.81
CA GLN A 59 6.06 -11.67 -2.47
C GLN A 59 5.87 -11.79 -3.99
N ARG A 60 4.82 -12.48 -4.46
CA ARG A 60 4.53 -12.65 -5.89
C ARG A 60 4.27 -11.30 -6.57
N ALA A 61 3.56 -10.39 -5.92
CA ALA A 61 3.35 -9.04 -6.42
C ALA A 61 4.68 -8.31 -6.66
N LEU A 62 5.57 -8.33 -5.68
CA LEU A 62 6.91 -7.76 -5.79
C LEU A 62 7.75 -8.46 -6.87
N ASP A 63 7.64 -9.77 -7.03
CA ASP A 63 8.33 -10.54 -8.08
C ASP A 63 7.78 -10.22 -9.48
N GLN A 64 6.51 -9.83 -9.59
CA GLN A 64 5.91 -9.33 -10.83
C GLN A 64 6.16 -7.83 -11.08
N GLY A 65 6.81 -7.11 -10.16
CA GLY A 65 7.27 -5.74 -10.35
C GLY A 65 6.44 -4.67 -9.65
N ALA A 66 5.64 -5.03 -8.64
CA ALA A 66 5.06 -4.03 -7.75
C ALA A 66 6.16 -3.23 -7.04
N GLN A 67 5.95 -1.95 -6.86
CA GLN A 67 6.87 -1.05 -6.19
C GLN A 67 6.59 -0.92 -4.69
N GLY A 68 5.54 -1.56 -4.18
CA GLY A 68 5.29 -1.59 -2.74
C GLY A 68 4.09 -2.44 -2.37
N VAL A 69 3.97 -2.63 -1.07
CA VAL A 69 2.90 -3.38 -0.42
C VAL A 69 2.25 -2.49 0.63
N VAL A 70 0.93 -2.42 0.63
CA VAL A 70 0.13 -1.82 1.69
C VAL A 70 -0.50 -2.97 2.47
N ALA A 71 0.06 -3.30 3.63
CA ALA A 71 -0.33 -4.48 4.39
C ALA A 71 -1.46 -4.16 5.36
N PRO A 72 -2.62 -4.84 5.27
CA PRO A 72 -3.72 -4.64 6.20
C PRO A 72 -3.41 -5.21 7.59
N HIS A 73 -4.15 -4.75 8.60
CA HIS A 73 -4.18 -5.29 9.95
C HIS A 73 -2.80 -5.43 10.64
N VAL A 74 -1.94 -4.42 10.51
CA VAL A 74 -0.68 -4.35 11.27
C VAL A 74 -0.99 -3.76 12.65
N GLU A 75 -1.10 -4.62 13.66
CA GLU A 75 -1.59 -4.26 14.98
C GLU A 75 -0.46 -4.00 16.00
N SER A 76 0.76 -4.46 15.70
CA SER A 76 1.91 -4.39 16.61
C SER A 76 3.25 -4.32 15.88
N ALA A 77 4.32 -3.97 16.61
CA ALA A 77 5.68 -4.07 16.10
C ALA A 77 6.04 -5.50 15.66
N ALA A 78 5.51 -6.53 16.33
CA ALA A 78 5.75 -7.92 15.94
C ALA A 78 5.14 -8.27 14.59
N ASP A 79 3.95 -7.75 14.27
CA ASP A 79 3.34 -7.91 12.95
C ASP A 79 4.15 -7.17 11.88
N ALA A 80 4.63 -5.97 12.20
CA ALA A 80 5.49 -5.20 11.31
C ALA A 80 6.83 -5.92 11.05
N GLU A 81 7.45 -6.53 12.07
CA GLU A 81 8.65 -7.36 11.90
C GLU A 81 8.39 -8.58 11.01
N ALA A 82 7.25 -9.25 11.19
CA ALA A 82 6.86 -10.40 10.36
C ALA A 82 6.64 -9.96 8.90
N LEU A 83 6.01 -8.81 8.68
CA LEU A 83 5.81 -8.21 7.38
C LEU A 83 7.15 -7.88 6.69
N VAL A 84 8.04 -7.15 7.36
CA VAL A 84 9.37 -6.81 6.85
C VAL A 84 10.16 -8.08 6.51
N ARG A 85 10.13 -9.08 7.41
CA ARG A 85 10.78 -10.37 7.18
C ARG A 85 10.30 -11.05 5.89
N ALA A 86 9.03 -10.94 5.57
CA ALA A 86 8.44 -11.55 4.36
C ALA A 86 8.77 -10.77 3.08
N LEU A 87 8.91 -9.45 3.15
CA LEU A 87 8.98 -8.56 1.97
C LEU A 87 10.40 -8.11 1.62
N ARG A 88 11.31 -8.03 2.60
CA ARG A 88 12.70 -7.59 2.39
C ARG A 88 13.64 -8.79 2.17
N TYR A 89 14.66 -8.59 1.34
CA TYR A 89 15.75 -9.56 1.20
C TYR A 89 16.69 -9.51 2.40
N PRO A 90 17.47 -10.60 2.64
CA PRO A 90 18.55 -10.56 3.62
C PRO A 90 19.54 -9.41 3.34
N PRO A 91 20.08 -8.71 4.38
CA PRO A 91 19.98 -9.05 5.81
C PRO A 91 18.71 -8.52 6.51
N ARG A 92 17.92 -7.62 5.91
CA ARG A 92 16.75 -6.98 6.54
C ARG A 92 15.55 -7.91 6.69
N GLY A 93 15.44 -8.94 5.86
CA GLY A 93 14.34 -9.89 5.86
C GLY A 93 14.74 -11.28 5.41
N ALA A 94 13.74 -12.08 5.02
CA ALA A 94 13.93 -13.45 4.56
C ALA A 94 13.11 -13.77 3.28
N ARG A 95 12.75 -12.73 2.48
CA ARG A 95 12.04 -12.91 1.22
C ARG A 95 12.75 -13.92 0.32
N GLY A 96 12.00 -14.85 -0.27
CA GLY A 96 12.52 -15.78 -1.26
C GLY A 96 13.11 -15.06 -2.47
N PHE A 97 14.27 -15.54 -2.93
CA PHE A 97 15.04 -14.87 -3.97
C PHE A 97 14.91 -15.56 -5.34
N ALA A 98 14.54 -14.79 -6.36
CA ALA A 98 14.51 -15.26 -7.74
C ALA A 98 14.81 -14.10 -8.71
N THR A 99 15.79 -14.29 -9.60
CA THR A 99 16.10 -13.32 -10.66
C THR A 99 15.32 -13.56 -11.96
N TYR A 100 14.78 -14.75 -12.17
CA TYR A 100 14.02 -15.09 -13.38
C TYR A 100 12.59 -14.51 -13.39
N SER A 101 12.18 -13.86 -12.31
CA SER A 101 10.92 -13.13 -12.23
C SER A 101 10.92 -11.88 -13.12
N ARG A 102 9.74 -11.26 -13.32
CA ARG A 102 9.62 -10.02 -14.08
C ARG A 102 10.44 -8.88 -13.43
N ALA A 103 10.41 -8.74 -12.11
CA ALA A 103 11.22 -7.77 -11.37
C ALA A 103 12.73 -8.00 -11.56
N GLY A 104 13.17 -9.24 -11.69
CA GLY A 104 14.55 -9.63 -12.05
C GLY A 104 14.84 -9.55 -13.54
N ARG A 105 13.94 -8.97 -14.34
CA ARG A 105 14.03 -8.86 -15.80
C ARG A 105 14.39 -10.20 -16.48
N PHE A 106 13.70 -11.26 -16.03
CA PHE A 106 13.85 -12.62 -16.53
C PHE A 106 15.30 -13.14 -16.50
N GLY A 107 16.04 -12.78 -15.47
CA GLY A 107 17.43 -13.23 -15.27
C GLY A 107 18.50 -12.41 -15.98
N THR A 108 18.15 -11.26 -16.56
CA THR A 108 19.11 -10.39 -17.25
C THR A 108 19.83 -9.41 -16.33
N VAL A 109 19.36 -9.25 -15.08
CA VAL A 109 20.03 -8.45 -14.05
C VAL A 109 20.85 -9.35 -13.12
N THR A 110 21.93 -8.78 -12.55
CA THR A 110 22.72 -9.51 -11.55
C THR A 110 21.95 -9.67 -10.24
N ALA A 111 22.28 -10.72 -9.48
CA ALA A 111 21.65 -10.96 -8.18
C ALA A 111 21.80 -9.79 -7.21
N ASP A 112 23.00 -9.19 -7.16
CA ASP A 112 23.26 -8.04 -6.29
C ASP A 112 22.53 -6.78 -6.76
N GLY A 113 22.51 -6.52 -8.06
CA GLY A 113 21.76 -5.40 -8.63
C GLY A 113 20.25 -5.54 -8.40
N HIS A 114 19.71 -6.74 -8.49
CA HIS A 114 18.29 -6.98 -8.18
C HIS A 114 17.97 -6.74 -6.71
N ARG A 115 18.81 -7.24 -5.78
CA ARG A 115 18.62 -7.01 -4.33
C ARG A 115 18.72 -5.53 -3.98
N ALA A 116 19.74 -4.85 -4.48
CA ALA A 116 19.92 -3.42 -4.23
C ALA A 116 18.73 -2.59 -4.75
N ALA A 117 18.26 -2.88 -5.98
CA ALA A 117 17.09 -2.21 -6.54
C ALA A 117 15.80 -2.49 -5.76
N ALA A 118 15.63 -3.71 -5.25
CA ALA A 118 14.48 -4.06 -4.44
C ALA A 118 14.51 -3.36 -3.07
N ASP A 119 15.68 -3.26 -2.43
CA ASP A 119 15.84 -2.56 -1.15
C ASP A 119 15.58 -1.05 -1.26
N ASP A 120 16.04 -0.44 -2.36
CA ASP A 120 15.89 0.98 -2.64
C ASP A 120 14.45 1.39 -3.02
N ARG A 121 13.72 0.52 -3.74
CA ARG A 121 12.47 0.89 -4.41
C ARG A 121 11.20 0.32 -3.80
N THR A 122 11.30 -0.69 -2.95
CA THR A 122 10.09 -1.31 -2.37
C THR A 122 9.60 -0.50 -1.20
N LEU A 123 8.37 0.01 -1.30
CA LEU A 123 7.66 0.64 -0.18
C LEU A 123 6.92 -0.44 0.63
N VAL A 124 7.05 -0.39 1.95
CA VAL A 124 6.29 -1.21 2.90
C VAL A 124 5.46 -0.27 3.77
N ILE A 125 4.17 -0.26 3.52
CA ILE A 125 3.20 0.60 4.21
C ILE A 125 2.34 -0.26 5.12
N ALA A 126 2.33 0.06 6.41
CA ALA A 126 1.47 -0.59 7.40
C ALA A 126 0.08 0.06 7.41
N MET A 127 -0.99 -0.72 7.32
CA MET A 127 -2.34 -0.20 7.57
C MET A 127 -2.67 -0.30 9.06
N LEU A 128 -3.01 0.85 9.64
CA LEU A 128 -3.42 1.01 11.04
C LEU A 128 -4.94 1.06 11.07
N GLU A 129 -5.59 0.01 11.55
CA GLU A 129 -7.04 -0.22 11.36
C GLU A 129 -7.80 -0.48 12.65
N SER A 130 -7.11 -0.33 13.79
CA SER A 130 -7.71 -0.43 15.12
C SER A 130 -7.23 0.67 16.06
N PRO A 131 -7.96 0.95 17.15
CA PRO A 131 -7.46 1.85 18.19
C PRO A 131 -6.17 1.37 18.84
N ALA A 132 -5.89 0.06 18.86
CA ALA A 132 -4.65 -0.53 19.35
C ALA A 132 -3.49 -0.19 18.41
N ALA A 133 -3.64 -0.43 17.10
CA ALA A 133 -2.64 -0.09 16.08
C ALA A 133 -2.31 1.42 16.08
N ILE A 134 -3.30 2.28 16.27
CA ILE A 134 -3.06 3.73 16.39
C ILE A 134 -2.23 4.07 17.63
N ARG A 135 -2.48 3.42 18.78
CA ARG A 135 -1.67 3.63 19.99
C ARG A 135 -0.23 3.13 19.83
N ASP A 136 -0.05 2.05 19.09
CA ASP A 136 1.25 1.41 18.87
C ASP A 136 1.96 1.91 17.60
N ALA A 137 1.41 2.91 16.91
CA ALA A 137 1.91 3.41 15.63
C ALA A 137 3.42 3.73 15.66
N GLY A 138 3.88 4.40 16.72
CA GLY A 138 5.31 4.70 16.88
C GLY A 138 6.19 3.44 16.94
N ALA A 139 5.74 2.39 17.63
CA ALA A 139 6.49 1.13 17.72
C ALA A 139 6.46 0.35 16.39
N ILE A 140 5.32 0.36 15.70
CA ILE A 140 5.15 -0.24 14.36
C ILE A 140 6.10 0.43 13.36
N LEU A 141 6.11 1.76 13.32
CA LEU A 141 6.89 2.54 12.36
C LEU A 141 8.39 2.61 12.71
N ALA A 142 8.77 2.30 13.95
CA ALA A 142 10.17 2.16 14.34
C ALA A 142 10.83 0.87 13.84
N VAL A 143 10.05 -0.09 13.33
CA VAL A 143 10.59 -1.33 12.76
C VAL A 143 11.35 -1.03 11.48
N ASP A 144 12.65 -1.33 11.46
CA ASP A 144 13.49 -1.12 10.28
C ASP A 144 12.96 -1.90 9.08
N GLY A 145 12.62 -1.19 8.01
CA GLY A 145 12.05 -1.75 6.79
C GLY A 145 10.56 -1.43 6.58
N VAL A 146 9.88 -0.85 7.56
CA VAL A 146 8.59 -0.17 7.38
C VAL A 146 8.87 1.26 6.92
N ASP A 147 8.26 1.67 5.81
CA ASP A 147 8.51 2.99 5.22
C ASP A 147 7.43 4.01 5.59
N GLY A 148 6.22 3.54 5.91
CA GLY A 148 5.10 4.45 6.17
C GLY A 148 3.84 3.75 6.65
N TYR A 149 2.77 4.54 6.73
CA TYR A 149 1.47 4.04 7.19
C TYR A 149 0.30 4.60 6.38
N LEU A 150 -0.80 3.86 6.40
CA LEU A 150 -2.12 4.27 5.94
C LEU A 150 -3.13 3.93 7.03
N VAL A 151 -4.03 4.86 7.36
CA VAL A 151 -5.11 4.56 8.31
C VAL A 151 -6.33 4.06 7.55
N GLY A 152 -6.72 2.81 7.80
CA GLY A 152 -7.94 2.20 7.26
C GLY A 152 -9.17 2.67 8.05
N VAL A 153 -9.73 3.82 7.68
CA VAL A 153 -10.78 4.50 8.47
C VAL A 153 -12.08 3.71 8.61
N ALA A 154 -12.39 2.83 7.65
CA ALA A 154 -13.58 1.99 7.71
C ALA A 154 -13.44 0.93 8.82
N ASP A 155 -12.35 0.18 8.79
CA ASP A 155 -12.05 -0.87 9.75
C ASP A 155 -11.74 -0.28 11.14
N LEU A 156 -11.01 0.85 11.18
CA LEU A 156 -10.83 1.61 12.42
C LEU A 156 -12.17 1.99 13.05
N GLY A 157 -13.14 2.43 12.23
CA GLY A 157 -14.49 2.75 12.72
C GLY A 157 -15.23 1.52 13.22
N ALA A 158 -15.10 0.38 12.55
CA ALA A 158 -15.77 -0.87 12.89
C ALA A 158 -15.16 -1.58 14.11
N SER A 159 -13.85 -1.44 14.32
CA SER A 159 -13.11 -2.09 15.42
C SER A 159 -13.23 -1.35 16.77
N ARG A 160 -13.73 -0.09 16.76
CA ARG A 160 -13.85 0.72 17.98
C ARG A 160 -14.94 0.21 18.92
N SER A 161 -14.66 0.26 20.21
CA SER A 161 -15.66 0.17 21.28
C SER A 161 -16.28 1.55 21.55
N PRO A 162 -17.43 1.60 22.28
CA PRO A 162 -18.03 2.89 22.67
C PRO A 162 -17.13 3.79 23.52
N ASP A 163 -16.19 3.21 24.26
CA ASP A 163 -15.26 3.92 25.13
C ASP A 163 -14.00 4.43 24.42
N ASP A 164 -13.74 3.96 23.17
CA ASP A 164 -12.60 4.44 22.40
C ASP A 164 -12.82 5.86 21.85
N PRO A 165 -11.75 6.65 21.66
CA PRO A 165 -11.83 7.95 21.02
C PRO A 165 -12.51 7.90 19.66
N SER A 166 -13.07 9.01 19.17
CA SER A 166 -13.64 9.04 17.82
C SER A 166 -12.60 8.76 16.75
N VAL A 167 -13.03 8.33 15.56
CA VAL A 167 -12.11 8.14 14.40
C VAL A 167 -11.33 9.43 14.11
N ALA A 168 -11.99 10.59 14.22
CA ALA A 168 -11.34 11.89 14.01
C ALA A 168 -10.24 12.16 15.04
N ASP A 169 -10.48 11.84 16.33
CA ASP A 169 -9.49 12.01 17.39
C ASP A 169 -8.31 11.03 17.21
N LEU A 170 -8.58 9.78 16.80
CA LEU A 170 -7.54 8.79 16.51
C LEU A 170 -6.67 9.21 15.32
N LEU A 171 -7.28 9.72 14.25
CA LEU A 171 -6.54 10.28 13.12
C LEU A 171 -5.69 11.50 13.55
N ALA A 172 -6.25 12.40 14.36
CA ALA A 172 -5.50 13.53 14.87
C ALA A 172 -4.34 13.08 15.77
N ALA A 173 -4.55 12.06 16.59
CA ALA A 173 -3.54 11.51 17.48
C ALA A 173 -2.33 10.94 16.71
N VAL A 174 -2.56 10.05 15.72
CA VAL A 174 -1.46 9.46 14.96
C VAL A 174 -0.70 10.52 14.13
N ARG A 175 -1.38 11.53 13.62
CA ARG A 175 -0.76 12.63 12.86
C ARG A 175 0.07 13.58 13.74
N ALA A 176 -0.34 13.77 14.99
CA ALA A 176 0.36 14.62 15.95
C ALA A 176 1.48 13.89 16.70
N ASP A 177 1.57 12.58 16.59
CA ASP A 177 2.59 11.78 17.28
C ASP A 177 3.98 12.03 16.66
N PRO A 178 4.94 12.58 17.40
CA PRO A 178 6.29 12.84 16.88
C PRO A 178 7.04 11.57 16.47
N THR A 179 6.64 10.41 16.98
CA THR A 179 7.27 9.13 16.64
C THR A 179 6.91 8.65 15.23
N THR A 180 5.85 9.19 14.63
CA THR A 180 5.44 8.91 13.25
C THR A 180 5.99 9.91 12.22
N ALA A 181 6.62 11.00 12.66
CA ALA A 181 6.98 12.15 11.82
C ALA A 181 7.97 11.86 10.68
N GLY A 182 8.73 10.77 10.75
CA GLY A 182 9.68 10.34 9.70
C GLY A 182 9.09 9.36 8.69
N ALA A 183 7.89 8.85 8.92
CA ALA A 183 7.26 7.85 8.09
C ALA A 183 6.46 8.47 6.94
N VAL A 184 6.37 7.77 5.80
CA VAL A 184 5.50 8.17 4.68
C VAL A 184 4.04 8.05 5.11
N ARG A 185 3.34 9.17 5.12
CA ARG A 185 1.90 9.19 5.42
C ARG A 185 1.09 9.03 4.13
N CYS A 186 0.28 7.97 4.10
CA CYS A 186 -0.68 7.72 3.04
C CYS A 186 -2.09 8.04 3.55
N ASP A 187 -2.83 8.89 2.85
CA ASP A 187 -4.20 9.23 3.21
C ASP A 187 -5.20 8.70 2.18
N LEU A 188 -6.34 8.19 2.66
CA LEU A 188 -7.52 7.93 1.83
C LEU A 188 -8.32 9.22 1.69
N ALA A 189 -8.32 9.80 0.49
CA ALA A 189 -9.07 11.03 0.22
C ALA A 189 -10.46 10.74 -0.34
N LEU A 190 -11.47 11.42 0.18
CA LEU A 190 -12.85 11.34 -0.32
C LEU A 190 -13.16 12.39 -1.40
N GLY A 191 -12.16 13.17 -1.87
CA GLY A 191 -12.39 14.14 -2.94
C GLY A 191 -11.27 15.14 -3.19
N ASP A 192 -10.61 15.70 -2.18
CA ASP A 192 -9.63 16.77 -2.36
C ASP A 192 -8.19 16.29 -2.09
N THR A 193 -7.49 15.95 -3.17
CA THR A 193 -6.06 15.59 -3.11
C THR A 193 -5.21 16.74 -2.60
N ALA A 194 -5.49 17.98 -3.06
CA ALA A 194 -4.68 19.14 -2.70
C ALA A 194 -4.77 19.44 -1.19
N ALA A 195 -5.96 19.28 -0.61
CA ALA A 195 -6.15 19.44 0.83
C ALA A 195 -5.37 18.38 1.63
N ALA A 196 -5.38 17.10 1.21
CA ALA A 196 -4.64 16.04 1.88
C ALA A 196 -3.12 16.28 1.81
N LEU A 197 -2.61 16.69 0.64
CA LEU A 197 -1.18 17.04 0.48
C LEU A 197 -0.80 18.27 1.32
N ALA A 198 -1.64 19.29 1.38
CA ALA A 198 -1.41 20.48 2.20
C ALA A 198 -1.43 20.17 3.71
N ASP A 199 -2.18 19.13 4.11
CA ASP A 199 -2.22 18.60 5.50
C ASP A 199 -1.03 17.66 5.80
N GLY A 200 -0.12 17.45 4.85
CA GLY A 200 1.14 16.72 5.05
C GLY A 200 1.13 15.25 4.62
N ALA A 201 0.11 14.77 3.90
CA ALA A 201 0.18 13.48 3.24
C ALA A 201 1.22 13.51 2.11
N GLN A 202 2.01 12.47 1.96
CA GLN A 202 2.92 12.29 0.83
C GLN A 202 2.32 11.40 -0.27
N VAL A 203 1.39 10.54 0.10
CA VAL A 203 0.68 9.64 -0.81
C VAL A 203 -0.82 9.78 -0.58
N VAL A 204 -1.58 9.99 -1.65
CA VAL A 204 -3.04 10.15 -1.57
C VAL A 204 -3.71 9.09 -2.43
N VAL A 205 -4.57 8.30 -1.81
CA VAL A 205 -5.30 7.20 -2.46
C VAL A 205 -6.78 7.58 -2.59
N HIS A 206 -7.35 7.39 -3.76
CA HIS A 206 -8.78 7.51 -4.01
C HIS A 206 -9.40 6.14 -4.27
N ASN A 207 -10.54 5.88 -3.64
CA ASN A 207 -11.32 4.69 -3.97
C ASN A 207 -11.98 4.88 -5.34
N LEU A 208 -11.43 4.20 -6.36
CA LEU A 208 -11.88 4.32 -7.75
C LEU A 208 -13.36 3.95 -7.92
N THR A 209 -13.85 2.92 -7.23
CA THR A 209 -15.27 2.53 -7.27
C THR A 209 -16.14 3.68 -6.80
N HIS A 210 -15.73 4.39 -5.74
CA HIS A 210 -16.45 5.54 -5.23
C HIS A 210 -16.50 6.70 -6.24
N VAL A 211 -15.33 7.03 -6.82
CA VAL A 211 -15.21 8.08 -7.85
C VAL A 211 -16.10 7.77 -9.05
N MET A 212 -16.06 6.54 -9.56
CA MET A 212 -16.89 6.13 -10.70
C MET A 212 -18.38 6.15 -10.37
N MET A 213 -18.77 5.66 -9.18
CA MET A 213 -20.18 5.68 -8.77
C MET A 213 -20.71 7.10 -8.58
N GLN A 214 -19.90 8.04 -8.11
CA GLN A 214 -20.27 9.46 -8.08
C GLN A 214 -20.48 10.01 -9.50
N ALA A 215 -19.54 9.75 -10.42
CA ALA A 215 -19.66 10.17 -11.81
C ALA A 215 -20.91 9.59 -12.48
N PHE A 216 -21.17 8.29 -12.30
CA PHE A 216 -22.38 7.65 -12.86
C PHE A 216 -23.67 8.21 -12.28
N ARG A 217 -23.71 8.49 -10.97
CA ARG A 217 -24.88 9.12 -10.34
C ARG A 217 -25.15 10.53 -10.89
N ALA A 218 -24.11 11.28 -11.21
CA ALA A 218 -24.26 12.62 -11.81
C ALA A 218 -24.84 12.60 -13.23
N LEU A 219 -24.84 11.44 -13.93
CA LEU A 219 -25.47 11.26 -15.23
C LEU A 219 -26.99 11.00 -15.15
N ARG A 220 -27.54 10.80 -13.96
CA ARG A 220 -28.99 10.64 -13.76
C ARG A 220 -29.63 12.01 -13.67
N ALA A 221 -30.55 12.26 -14.57
CA ALA A 221 -31.39 13.47 -14.56
C ALA A 221 -32.40 13.43 -13.40
#